data_70512dd6555b9dae89578aae53b57316
#
_entry.id   70512dd6555b9dae89578aae53b57316
#
_cell.length_a   1.000
_cell.length_b   1.000
_cell.length_c   1.000
_cell.angle_alpha   90.00
_cell.angle_beta   90.00
_cell.angle_gamma   90.00
#
_symmetry.space_group_name_H-M   'P 1'
#
loop_
_entity.id
_entity.type
_entity.pdbx_description
1 polymer ?
#
loop_
_entity_poly.entity_id
_entity_poly.type
_entity_poly.pdbx_seq_one_letter_code
_entity_poly.pdbx_strand_id
1 'polypeptide(L)'
;YELGYDILKPKGTLTYITSNKWMRAAYGESLRNFFAEKTNPDILIDFSGNQIFDTATVDTNILMFSKEENKQETHACVVKEKLLINLGDYFRQNSTKTKFINKDSWVILSEIEQRIKAKVEAVGTPLKDWDINIYRGVLTGYNEAFIIDGKKKDELIAEDPKSAEIIRPILRGRDIKKYSYEFADLWLINSHNGIKENGVKPINIDDYPAIKKHLNLFYPQLEKRADKGDTPYNLRNCAYMDDFSKQKIIYPNMTKFLPFVFDEKGLLTNQKCFIITGKHVEYLTAFFNSSLFKY
;
A
#
# COMPACT_ATOMS: atom_id res chain seq x y z
N TYR A 1 5.45 1.10 26.58
CA TYR A 1 5.22 -0.26 27.08
C TYR A 1 6.39 -0.79 27.91
N GLU A 2 7.65 -0.74 27.43
CA GLU A 2 8.83 -1.25 28.16
C GLU A 2 8.96 -0.64 29.55
N LEU A 3 8.96 0.69 29.68
CA LEU A 3 9.01 1.34 30.97
C LEU A 3 7.89 0.87 31.93
N GLY A 4 6.67 0.71 31.39
CA GLY A 4 5.55 0.18 32.16
C GLY A 4 5.80 -1.25 32.66
N TYR A 5 6.36 -2.10 31.79
CA TYR A 5 6.76 -3.45 32.16
C TYR A 5 7.86 -3.47 33.23
N ASP A 6 8.86 -2.60 33.10
CA ASP A 6 10.02 -2.57 34.04
C ASP A 6 9.59 -2.27 35.46
N ILE A 7 8.64 -1.35 35.64
CA ILE A 7 8.13 -0.96 36.95
C ILE A 7 7.10 -1.94 37.56
N LEU A 8 6.57 -2.89 36.78
CA LEU A 8 5.67 -3.92 37.28
C LEU A 8 6.39 -4.90 38.20
N LYS A 9 5.72 -5.28 39.26
CA LYS A 9 6.10 -6.46 40.06
C LYS A 9 5.88 -7.74 39.22
N PRO A 10 6.59 -8.84 39.53
CA PRO A 10 6.26 -10.15 38.97
C PRO A 10 4.76 -10.44 39.11
N LYS A 11 4.14 -10.92 38.04
CA LYS A 11 2.68 -11.13 37.90
C LYS A 11 1.81 -9.87 37.92
N GLY A 12 2.43 -8.69 38.02
CA GLY A 12 1.70 -7.42 37.89
C GLY A 12 1.14 -7.24 36.48
N THR A 13 -0.02 -6.58 36.41
CA THR A 13 -0.76 -6.37 35.14
C THR A 13 -0.70 -4.91 34.74
N LEU A 14 -0.60 -4.66 33.45
CA LEU A 14 -0.65 -3.33 32.84
C LEU A 14 -1.68 -3.31 31.70
N THR A 15 -2.46 -2.23 31.68
CA THR A 15 -3.44 -2.00 30.63
C THR A 15 -3.20 -0.67 29.96
N TYR A 16 -3.16 -0.66 28.63
CA TYR A 16 -3.06 0.55 27.81
C TYR A 16 -4.12 0.60 26.72
N ILE A 17 -4.61 1.80 26.45
CA ILE A 17 -5.31 2.13 25.21
C ILE A 17 -4.35 2.93 24.32
N THR A 18 -4.09 2.45 23.11
CA THR A 18 -3.14 3.06 22.15
C THR A 18 -3.58 2.85 20.70
N SER A 19 -2.84 3.43 19.73
CA SER A 19 -3.05 3.11 18.33
C SER A 19 -2.82 1.62 18.06
N ASN A 20 -3.69 1.01 17.23
CA ASN A 20 -3.60 -0.42 16.86
C ASN A 20 -2.62 -0.70 15.69
N LYS A 21 -1.99 0.33 15.10
CA LYS A 21 -1.13 0.16 13.90
C LYS A 21 0.06 -0.76 14.14
N TRP A 22 0.63 -0.77 15.37
CA TRP A 22 1.73 -1.66 15.73
C TRP A 22 1.39 -3.14 15.57
N MET A 23 0.12 -3.51 15.67
CA MET A 23 -0.31 -4.90 15.52
C MET A 23 0.02 -5.48 14.14
N ARG A 24 0.01 -4.65 13.08
CA ARG A 24 0.14 -5.12 11.68
C ARG A 24 1.31 -4.48 10.94
N ALA A 25 1.65 -3.23 11.23
CA ALA A 25 2.70 -2.49 10.52
C ALA A 25 4.10 -3.06 10.78
N ALA A 26 4.99 -2.92 9.79
CA ALA A 26 6.37 -3.40 9.89
C ALA A 26 7.13 -2.80 11.07
N TYR A 27 6.96 -1.50 11.35
CA TYR A 27 7.61 -0.84 12.49
C TYR A 27 7.18 -1.40 13.87
N GLY A 28 6.06 -2.11 13.94
CA GLY A 28 5.57 -2.77 15.16
C GLY A 28 6.24 -4.10 15.48
N GLU A 29 7.11 -4.62 14.61
CA GLU A 29 7.73 -5.94 14.76
C GLU A 29 8.46 -6.10 16.10
N SER A 30 9.31 -5.15 16.47
CA SER A 30 10.05 -5.18 17.75
C SER A 30 9.11 -5.17 18.95
N LEU A 31 8.00 -4.42 18.89
CA LEU A 31 7.03 -4.35 19.96
C LEU A 31 6.24 -5.67 20.09
N ARG A 32 5.84 -6.27 18.98
CA ARG A 32 5.19 -7.59 18.99
C ARG A 32 6.11 -8.67 19.56
N ASN A 33 7.39 -8.63 19.17
CA ASN A 33 8.41 -9.54 19.73
C ASN A 33 8.55 -9.36 21.24
N PHE A 34 8.62 -8.12 21.71
CA PHE A 34 8.68 -7.79 23.13
C PHE A 34 7.49 -8.39 23.90
N PHE A 35 6.26 -8.20 23.42
CA PHE A 35 5.09 -8.78 24.08
C PHE A 35 5.11 -10.31 24.04
N ALA A 36 5.48 -10.92 22.93
CA ALA A 36 5.51 -12.37 22.78
C ALA A 36 6.55 -13.05 23.69
N GLU A 37 7.72 -12.42 23.87
CA GLU A 37 8.83 -13.04 24.61
C GLU A 37 8.91 -12.65 26.10
N LYS A 38 8.47 -11.44 26.44
CA LYS A 38 8.68 -10.87 27.78
C LYS A 38 7.42 -10.79 28.61
N THR A 39 6.25 -10.91 28.03
CA THR A 39 4.97 -10.72 28.72
C THR A 39 4.01 -11.86 28.43
N ASN A 40 2.94 -11.94 29.24
CA ASN A 40 1.75 -12.68 28.87
C ASN A 40 0.68 -11.69 28.41
N PRO A 41 0.34 -11.62 27.11
CA PRO A 41 -0.81 -10.85 26.64
C PRO A 41 -2.11 -11.52 27.09
N ASP A 42 -2.83 -10.90 28.02
CA ASP A 42 -4.04 -11.47 28.61
C ASP A 42 -5.29 -11.13 27.79
N ILE A 43 -5.45 -9.84 27.48
CA ILE A 43 -6.62 -9.31 26.75
C ILE A 43 -6.15 -8.38 25.63
N LEU A 44 -6.73 -8.54 24.45
CA LEU A 44 -6.57 -7.63 23.32
C LEU A 44 -7.92 -7.27 22.71
N ILE A 45 -8.28 -6.00 22.73
CA ILE A 45 -9.49 -5.47 22.12
C ILE A 45 -9.10 -4.51 20.99
N ASP A 46 -9.41 -4.85 19.76
CA ASP A 46 -9.18 -3.99 18.58
C ASP A 46 -10.48 -3.28 18.21
N PHE A 47 -10.52 -1.97 18.31
CA PHE A 47 -11.69 -1.17 17.90
C PHE A 47 -11.77 -1.00 16.38
N SER A 48 -10.83 -1.57 15.63
CA SER A 48 -10.78 -1.50 14.17
C SER A 48 -10.85 -0.05 13.67
N GLY A 49 -11.79 0.31 12.80
CA GLY A 49 -12.01 1.67 12.30
C GLY A 49 -13.03 2.49 13.11
N ASN A 50 -13.44 2.02 14.30
CA ASN A 50 -14.34 2.79 15.15
C ASN A 50 -13.59 3.90 15.87
N GLN A 51 -14.05 5.13 15.70
CA GLN A 51 -13.50 6.29 16.41
C GLN A 51 -13.91 6.23 17.89
N ILE A 52 -12.93 6.17 18.76
CA ILE A 52 -13.13 6.09 20.23
C ILE A 52 -12.91 7.45 20.88
N PHE A 53 -12.09 8.31 20.30
CA PHE A 53 -11.80 9.63 20.80
C PHE A 53 -12.41 10.71 19.89
N ASP A 54 -13.10 11.70 20.47
CA ASP A 54 -13.76 12.76 19.70
C ASP A 54 -12.77 13.63 18.90
N THR A 55 -11.56 13.80 19.42
CA THR A 55 -10.55 14.71 18.85
C THR A 55 -9.44 14.02 18.06
N ALA A 56 -9.36 12.69 18.09
CA ALA A 56 -8.30 11.92 17.46
C ALA A 56 -8.84 10.87 16.48
N THR A 57 -8.47 11.00 15.20
CA THR A 57 -8.83 10.06 14.13
C THR A 57 -7.82 8.91 14.05
N VAL A 58 -7.64 8.18 15.15
CA VAL A 58 -6.74 7.01 15.21
C VAL A 58 -7.53 5.74 15.51
N ASP A 59 -7.22 4.68 14.78
CA ASP A 59 -7.71 3.35 15.12
C ASP A 59 -6.99 2.89 16.40
N THR A 60 -7.76 2.45 17.39
CA THR A 60 -7.25 2.16 18.72
C THR A 60 -7.38 0.70 19.11
N ASN A 61 -6.58 0.27 20.08
CA ASN A 61 -6.73 -0.98 20.80
C ASN A 61 -6.60 -0.80 22.30
N ILE A 62 -7.15 -1.74 23.06
CA ILE A 62 -6.80 -1.95 24.48
C ILE A 62 -6.00 -3.24 24.54
N LEU A 63 -4.79 -3.16 25.10
CA LEU A 63 -3.97 -4.31 25.43
C LEU A 63 -3.78 -4.38 26.96
N MET A 64 -4.12 -5.52 27.53
CA MET A 64 -3.76 -5.88 28.91
C MET A 64 -2.76 -7.02 28.86
N PHE A 65 -1.65 -6.87 29.57
CA PHE A 65 -0.64 -7.91 29.70
C PHE A 65 -0.11 -7.99 31.13
N SER A 66 0.38 -9.16 31.51
CA SER A 66 1.03 -9.41 32.80
C SER A 66 2.54 -9.65 32.64
N LYS A 67 3.30 -9.32 33.67
CA LYS A 67 4.74 -9.60 33.80
C LYS A 67 4.96 -11.06 34.16
N GLU A 68 4.62 -11.93 33.24
CA GLU A 68 4.72 -13.38 33.32
C GLU A 68 5.20 -13.95 31.98
N GLU A 69 5.59 -15.22 31.99
CA GLU A 69 5.85 -15.98 30.79
C GLU A 69 4.60 -16.12 29.93
N ASN A 70 4.74 -16.04 28.63
CA ASN A 70 3.62 -16.09 27.69
C ASN A 70 2.92 -17.46 27.72
N LYS A 71 1.69 -17.48 28.18
CA LYS A 71 0.84 -18.68 28.29
C LYS A 71 0.27 -19.15 26.94
N GLN A 72 0.58 -18.41 25.86
CA GLN A 72 0.10 -18.70 24.49
C GLN A 72 -1.43 -18.70 24.37
N GLU A 73 -2.11 -17.97 25.23
CA GLU A 73 -3.55 -17.82 25.22
C GLU A 73 -3.94 -16.38 25.56
N THR A 74 -4.32 -15.61 24.56
CA THR A 74 -4.84 -14.27 24.70
C THR A 74 -6.33 -14.24 24.38
N HIS A 75 -7.14 -13.68 25.24
CA HIS A 75 -8.55 -13.42 24.94
C HIS A 75 -8.64 -12.16 24.09
N ALA A 76 -9.08 -12.27 22.83
CA ALA A 76 -9.07 -11.17 21.90
C ALA A 76 -10.41 -10.99 21.18
N CYS A 77 -10.82 -9.76 20.92
CA CYS A 77 -11.98 -9.46 20.08
C CYS A 77 -11.76 -8.22 19.20
N VAL A 78 -12.48 -8.18 18.07
CA VAL A 78 -12.61 -6.99 17.24
C VAL A 78 -13.99 -6.38 17.48
N VAL A 79 -14.02 -5.10 17.81
CA VAL A 79 -15.28 -4.35 17.99
C VAL A 79 -15.78 -3.89 16.63
N LYS A 80 -16.84 -4.51 16.15
CA LYS A 80 -17.49 -4.20 14.85
C LYS A 80 -18.63 -3.18 14.97
N GLU A 81 -19.16 -3.01 16.16
CA GLU A 81 -20.29 -2.12 16.43
C GLU A 81 -19.83 -0.69 16.70
N LYS A 82 -20.56 0.28 16.12
CA LYS A 82 -20.23 1.70 16.29
C LYS A 82 -20.67 2.27 17.65
N LEU A 83 -21.70 1.71 18.26
CA LEU A 83 -22.23 2.12 19.56
C LEU A 83 -22.20 0.93 20.51
N LEU A 84 -21.26 0.95 21.45
CA LEU A 84 -21.16 -0.02 22.52
C LEU A 84 -21.85 0.53 23.75
N ILE A 85 -22.88 -0.17 24.24
CA ILE A 85 -23.54 0.15 25.50
C ILE A 85 -22.69 -0.37 26.67
N ASN A 86 -22.06 -1.54 26.51
CA ASN A 86 -21.23 -2.16 27.52
C ASN A 86 -20.10 -2.98 26.87
N LEU A 87 -18.86 -2.49 26.98
CA LEU A 87 -17.67 -3.15 26.43
C LEU A 87 -17.40 -4.51 27.09
N GLY A 88 -17.67 -4.64 28.39
CA GLY A 88 -17.42 -5.89 29.12
C GLY A 88 -18.36 -7.01 28.65
N ASP A 89 -19.64 -6.71 28.43
CA ASP A 89 -20.59 -7.68 27.89
C ASP A 89 -20.26 -8.07 26.46
N TYR A 90 -19.92 -7.07 25.64
CA TYR A 90 -19.49 -7.31 24.25
C TYR A 90 -18.26 -8.23 24.22
N PHE A 91 -17.26 -7.94 25.04
CA PHE A 91 -16.05 -8.75 25.11
C PHE A 91 -16.34 -10.19 25.53
N ARG A 92 -17.16 -10.40 26.57
CA ARG A 92 -17.53 -11.74 27.01
C ARG A 92 -18.21 -12.59 25.91
N GLN A 93 -19.00 -11.94 25.07
CA GLN A 93 -19.76 -12.60 24.01
C GLN A 93 -18.95 -12.84 22.73
N ASN A 94 -17.99 -11.95 22.43
CA ASN A 94 -17.32 -11.91 21.13
C ASN A 94 -15.83 -12.22 21.19
N SER A 95 -15.24 -12.43 22.38
CA SER A 95 -13.82 -12.76 22.48
C SER A 95 -13.53 -14.19 22.02
N THR A 96 -12.41 -14.36 21.37
CA THR A 96 -11.86 -15.65 20.96
C THR A 96 -10.47 -15.82 21.56
N LYS A 97 -10.06 -17.09 21.78
CA LYS A 97 -8.71 -17.42 22.21
C LYS A 97 -7.78 -17.36 20.99
N THR A 98 -6.75 -16.56 21.10
CA THR A 98 -5.75 -16.33 20.02
C THR A 98 -4.35 -16.51 20.61
N LYS A 99 -3.42 -17.02 19.78
CA LYS A 99 -2.01 -17.17 20.17
C LYS A 99 -1.19 -16.06 19.54
N PHE A 100 -0.60 -15.22 20.37
CA PHE A 100 0.38 -14.20 19.97
C PHE A 100 1.76 -14.58 20.54
N ILE A 101 2.49 -15.40 19.77
CA ILE A 101 3.69 -16.09 20.24
C ILE A 101 4.98 -15.64 19.55
N ASN A 102 4.89 -14.74 18.59
CA ASN A 102 6.05 -14.28 17.84
C ASN A 102 5.85 -12.84 17.32
N LYS A 103 6.79 -12.36 16.54
CA LYS A 103 6.85 -11.01 15.96
C LYS A 103 5.94 -10.79 14.75
N ASP A 104 5.29 -11.83 14.22
CA ASP A 104 4.38 -11.72 13.07
C ASP A 104 3.20 -10.78 13.36
N SER A 105 2.48 -10.39 12.32
CA SER A 105 1.31 -9.52 12.47
C SER A 105 0.27 -10.15 13.40
N TRP A 106 -0.15 -9.39 14.41
CA TRP A 106 -1.18 -9.80 15.35
C TRP A 106 -2.56 -9.51 14.75
N VAL A 107 -3.23 -10.58 14.29
CA VAL A 107 -4.58 -10.51 13.70
C VAL A 107 -5.53 -11.31 14.57
N ILE A 108 -6.63 -10.69 14.96
CA ILE A 108 -7.69 -11.33 15.74
C ILE A 108 -8.64 -12.00 14.74
N LEU A 109 -8.71 -13.31 14.77
CA LEU A 109 -9.53 -14.11 13.89
C LEU A 109 -10.51 -14.96 14.70
N SER A 110 -11.73 -15.16 14.18
CA SER A 110 -12.66 -16.15 14.71
C SER A 110 -12.11 -17.57 14.53
N GLU A 111 -12.64 -18.56 15.23
CA GLU A 111 -12.21 -19.96 15.09
C GLU A 111 -12.33 -20.48 13.65
N ILE A 112 -13.36 -20.06 12.91
CA ILE A 112 -13.55 -20.41 11.51
C ILE A 112 -12.43 -19.82 10.65
N GLU A 113 -12.15 -18.51 10.83
CA GLU A 113 -11.09 -17.82 10.11
C GLU A 113 -9.71 -18.40 10.41
N GLN A 114 -9.44 -18.76 11.67
CA GLN A 114 -8.19 -19.43 12.05
C GLN A 114 -8.04 -20.79 11.33
N ARG A 115 -9.10 -21.60 11.25
CA ARG A 115 -9.08 -22.88 10.52
C ARG A 115 -8.89 -22.69 9.01
N ILE A 116 -9.54 -21.68 8.42
CA ILE A 116 -9.36 -21.36 7.00
C ILE A 116 -7.91 -20.91 6.75
N LYS A 117 -7.39 -19.99 7.55
CA LYS A 117 -6.01 -19.52 7.47
C LYS A 117 -5.02 -20.69 7.56
N ALA A 118 -5.15 -21.53 8.58
CA ALA A 118 -4.29 -22.69 8.75
C ALA A 118 -4.33 -23.64 7.54
N LYS A 119 -5.52 -23.88 6.98
CA LYS A 119 -5.67 -24.73 5.79
C LYS A 119 -5.02 -24.09 4.55
N VAL A 120 -5.18 -22.77 4.35
CA VAL A 120 -4.56 -22.05 3.23
C VAL A 120 -3.03 -22.08 3.37
N GLU A 121 -2.50 -21.83 4.55
CA GLU A 121 -1.05 -21.82 4.81
C GLU A 121 -0.40 -23.21 4.69
N ALA A 122 -1.15 -24.26 5.00
CA ALA A 122 -0.64 -25.64 4.87
C ALA A 122 -0.45 -26.11 3.42
N VAL A 123 -1.20 -25.55 2.47
CA VAL A 123 -1.19 -26.00 1.06
C VAL A 123 -0.76 -24.91 0.08
N GLY A 124 -0.82 -23.65 0.50
CA GLY A 124 -0.54 -22.48 -0.36
C GLY A 124 0.95 -22.19 -0.45
N THR A 125 1.36 -21.61 -1.58
CA THR A 125 2.68 -21.01 -1.75
C THR A 125 2.56 -19.50 -1.50
N PRO A 126 3.34 -18.92 -0.58
CA PRO A 126 3.31 -17.49 -0.31
C PRO A 126 3.58 -16.67 -1.58
N LEU A 127 2.83 -15.60 -1.78
CA LEU A 127 2.96 -14.74 -2.98
C LEU A 127 4.38 -14.18 -3.18
N LYS A 128 5.13 -13.97 -2.11
CA LYS A 128 6.54 -13.55 -2.15
C LYS A 128 7.47 -14.55 -2.83
N ASP A 129 7.04 -15.82 -2.93
CA ASP A 129 7.82 -16.91 -3.53
C ASP A 129 7.38 -17.17 -4.99
N TRP A 130 6.42 -16.39 -5.51
CA TRP A 130 6.00 -16.43 -6.90
C TRP A 130 6.94 -15.62 -7.78
N ASP A 131 7.02 -15.98 -9.06
CA ASP A 131 7.77 -15.23 -10.08
C ASP A 131 7.00 -13.97 -10.49
N ILE A 132 6.87 -13.04 -9.57
CA ILE A 132 6.21 -11.75 -9.75
C ILE A 132 7.04 -10.62 -9.13
N ASN A 133 6.82 -9.41 -9.65
CA ASN A 133 7.41 -8.19 -9.12
C ASN A 133 6.30 -7.18 -8.85
N ILE A 134 6.43 -6.43 -7.77
CA ILE A 134 5.48 -5.38 -7.39
C ILE A 134 6.23 -4.05 -7.39
N TYR A 135 5.75 -3.11 -8.22
CA TYR A 135 6.38 -1.80 -8.37
C TYR A 135 5.37 -0.68 -8.16
N ARG A 136 5.89 0.47 -7.76
CA ARG A 136 5.10 1.69 -7.63
C ARG A 136 4.95 2.38 -8.98
N GLY A 137 3.85 3.12 -9.18
CA GLY A 137 3.67 3.98 -10.35
C GLY A 137 4.68 5.13 -10.42
N VAL A 138 4.72 5.80 -11.57
CA VAL A 138 5.69 6.85 -11.90
C VAL A 138 5.60 8.03 -10.92
N LEU A 139 6.75 8.48 -10.43
CA LEU A 139 6.89 9.69 -9.64
C LEU A 139 7.32 10.86 -10.52
N THR A 140 6.48 11.87 -10.60
CA THR A 140 6.78 13.10 -11.36
C THR A 140 7.46 14.17 -10.53
N GLY A 141 7.28 14.13 -9.21
CA GLY A 141 7.69 15.20 -8.30
C GLY A 141 6.91 16.51 -8.47
N TYR A 142 6.25 16.73 -9.63
CA TYR A 142 5.39 17.86 -9.91
C TYR A 142 4.38 17.51 -11.03
N ASN A 143 3.21 17.03 -10.65
CA ASN A 143 2.22 16.49 -11.59
C ASN A 143 1.73 17.51 -12.62
N GLU A 144 1.59 18.78 -12.23
CA GLU A 144 1.04 19.85 -13.07
C GLU A 144 1.84 20.11 -14.34
N ALA A 145 3.16 19.86 -14.30
CA ALA A 145 4.02 20.00 -15.48
C ALA A 145 4.01 18.75 -16.37
N PHE A 146 3.90 17.55 -15.77
CA PHE A 146 4.12 16.29 -16.50
C PHE A 146 2.83 15.53 -16.83
N ILE A 147 1.71 15.80 -16.15
CA ILE A 147 0.42 15.15 -16.43
C ILE A 147 -0.47 16.19 -17.11
N ILE A 148 -0.75 15.97 -18.39
CA ILE A 148 -1.52 16.86 -19.26
C ILE A 148 -2.82 16.20 -19.69
N ASP A 149 -3.81 16.98 -20.09
CA ASP A 149 -5.03 16.47 -20.72
C ASP A 149 -4.85 16.20 -22.23
N GLY A 150 -5.85 15.55 -22.83
CA GLY A 150 -5.84 15.23 -24.26
C GLY A 150 -5.72 16.46 -25.15
N LYS A 151 -6.33 17.58 -24.77
CA LYS A 151 -6.24 18.83 -25.52
C LYS A 151 -4.79 19.33 -25.57
N LYS A 152 -4.13 19.40 -24.42
CA LYS A 152 -2.71 19.83 -24.34
C LYS A 152 -1.80 18.85 -25.07
N LYS A 153 -2.06 17.54 -24.98
CA LYS A 153 -1.34 16.52 -25.78
C LYS A 153 -1.44 16.81 -27.26
N ASP A 154 -2.64 17.08 -27.78
CA ASP A 154 -2.86 17.34 -29.20
C ASP A 154 -2.20 18.64 -29.66
N GLU A 155 -2.23 19.70 -28.82
CA GLU A 155 -1.49 20.95 -29.07
C GLU A 155 0.02 20.71 -29.20
N LEU A 156 0.63 19.95 -28.26
CA LEU A 156 2.07 19.67 -28.28
C LEU A 156 2.49 18.82 -29.47
N ILE A 157 1.67 17.83 -29.86
CA ILE A 157 1.93 16.98 -31.03
C ILE A 157 1.75 17.78 -32.33
N ALA A 158 0.79 18.69 -32.40
CA ALA A 158 0.60 19.55 -33.55
C ALA A 158 1.76 20.54 -33.74
N GLU A 159 2.32 21.08 -32.64
CA GLU A 159 3.49 21.97 -32.66
C GLU A 159 4.79 21.22 -33.02
N ASP A 160 4.95 19.99 -32.49
CA ASP A 160 6.11 19.13 -32.71
C ASP A 160 5.66 17.66 -32.72
N PRO A 161 5.49 17.04 -33.91
CA PRO A 161 5.04 15.64 -34.03
C PRO A 161 5.89 14.62 -33.26
N LYS A 162 7.17 14.90 -33.04
CA LYS A 162 8.08 14.05 -32.29
C LYS A 162 7.66 13.93 -30.81
N SER A 163 6.92 14.90 -30.29
CA SER A 163 6.37 14.87 -28.94
C SER A 163 5.54 13.60 -28.65
N ALA A 164 4.92 12.99 -29.69
CA ALA A 164 4.16 11.75 -29.54
C ALA A 164 4.99 10.56 -29.05
N GLU A 165 6.31 10.58 -29.25
CA GLU A 165 7.21 9.49 -28.84
C GLU A 165 7.27 9.34 -27.32
N ILE A 166 7.15 10.45 -26.57
CA ILE A 166 7.31 10.46 -25.12
C ILE A 166 6.03 10.84 -24.35
N ILE A 167 4.91 11.06 -25.05
CA ILE A 167 3.61 11.25 -24.39
C ILE A 167 2.89 9.91 -24.31
N ARG A 168 2.54 9.48 -23.09
CA ARG A 168 1.94 8.16 -22.81
C ARG A 168 0.67 8.30 -21.98
N PRO A 169 -0.36 7.45 -22.22
CA PRO A 169 -1.56 7.44 -21.39
C PRO A 169 -1.23 7.03 -19.94
N ILE A 170 -1.84 7.72 -18.97
CA ILE A 170 -1.62 7.47 -17.55
C ILE A 170 -2.92 7.31 -16.78
N LEU A 171 -2.97 6.33 -15.86
CA LEU A 171 -4.08 6.12 -14.93
C LEU A 171 -3.73 6.64 -13.53
N ARG A 172 -4.74 7.18 -12.87
CA ARG A 172 -4.71 7.51 -11.44
C ARG A 172 -5.44 6.43 -10.62
N GLY A 173 -5.19 6.37 -9.34
CA GLY A 173 -5.86 5.39 -8.47
C GLY A 173 -7.40 5.40 -8.55
N ARG A 174 -8.02 6.58 -8.69
CA ARG A 174 -9.48 6.72 -8.82
C ARG A 174 -10.06 6.25 -10.15
N ASP A 175 -9.22 6.12 -11.16
CA ASP A 175 -9.62 5.68 -12.51
C ASP A 175 -9.74 4.15 -12.59
N ILE A 176 -9.19 3.42 -11.60
CA ILE A 176 -9.16 1.96 -11.55
C ILE A 176 -10.45 1.43 -10.94
N LYS A 177 -11.08 0.49 -11.63
CA LYS A 177 -12.30 -0.22 -11.23
C LYS A 177 -12.02 -1.73 -11.18
N LYS A 178 -12.95 -2.49 -10.65
CA LYS A 178 -12.87 -3.94 -10.65
C LYS A 178 -12.93 -4.48 -12.09
N TYR A 179 -11.86 -5.13 -12.55
CA TYR A 179 -11.66 -5.65 -13.92
C TYR A 179 -11.63 -4.61 -15.04
N SER A 180 -11.73 -3.32 -14.76
CA SER A 180 -11.79 -2.26 -15.76
C SER A 180 -11.16 -0.96 -15.26
N TYR A 181 -11.09 0.03 -16.12
CA TYR A 181 -10.69 1.39 -15.75
C TYR A 181 -11.53 2.41 -16.54
N GLU A 182 -11.66 3.59 -15.99
CA GLU A 182 -12.24 4.77 -16.65
C GLU A 182 -11.10 5.71 -17.04
N PHE A 183 -10.76 5.73 -18.33
CA PHE A 183 -9.70 6.60 -18.82
C PHE A 183 -10.14 8.06 -18.77
N ALA A 184 -9.45 8.88 -18.01
CA ALA A 184 -9.79 10.28 -17.79
C ALA A 184 -9.11 11.23 -18.80
N ASP A 185 -8.66 10.71 -19.93
CA ASP A 185 -7.94 11.45 -20.97
C ASP A 185 -6.73 12.22 -20.44
N LEU A 186 -5.95 11.54 -19.56
CA LEU A 186 -4.71 12.08 -19.01
C LEU A 186 -3.49 11.37 -19.59
N TRP A 187 -2.47 12.19 -19.81
CA TRP A 187 -1.26 11.79 -20.51
C TRP A 187 -0.03 12.23 -19.73
N LEU A 188 0.96 11.35 -19.62
CA LEU A 188 2.25 11.65 -19.00
C LEU A 188 3.25 12.07 -20.07
N ILE A 189 3.92 13.19 -19.87
CA ILE A 189 5.18 13.51 -20.55
C ILE A 189 6.26 12.64 -19.93
N ASN A 190 6.56 11.51 -20.57
CA ASN A 190 7.49 10.50 -20.04
C ASN A 190 8.94 10.85 -20.42
N SER A 191 9.44 11.98 -19.97
CA SER A 191 10.84 12.36 -20.07
C SER A 191 11.69 11.56 -19.07
N HIS A 192 11.79 10.24 -19.26
CA HIS A 192 12.48 9.33 -18.35
C HIS A 192 13.98 9.62 -18.25
N ASN A 193 14.57 9.24 -17.12
CA ASN A 193 16.00 9.42 -16.84
C ASN A 193 16.90 8.25 -17.31
N GLY A 194 16.41 7.46 -18.27
CA GLY A 194 17.08 6.26 -18.75
C GLY A 194 16.99 5.08 -17.79
N ILE A 195 17.60 3.98 -18.19
CA ILE A 195 17.77 2.76 -17.40
C ILE A 195 19.23 2.33 -17.57
N LYS A 196 20.09 2.65 -16.60
CA LYS A 196 21.55 2.45 -16.71
C LYS A 196 21.91 0.97 -16.94
N GLU A 197 21.22 0.08 -16.26
CA GLU A 197 21.42 -1.36 -16.34
C GLU A 197 21.15 -1.91 -17.75
N ASN A 198 20.22 -1.29 -18.50
CA ASN A 198 19.82 -1.70 -19.85
C ASN A 198 20.47 -0.84 -20.95
N GLY A 199 21.36 0.09 -20.60
CA GLY A 199 21.99 0.99 -21.55
C GLY A 199 21.05 2.04 -22.18
N VAL A 200 19.84 2.20 -21.65
CA VAL A 200 18.87 3.21 -22.11
C VAL A 200 19.29 4.58 -21.60
N LYS A 201 19.51 5.51 -22.51
CA LYS A 201 19.91 6.89 -22.17
C LYS A 201 18.72 7.71 -21.65
N PRO A 202 18.98 8.72 -20.80
CA PRO A 202 17.97 9.72 -20.45
C PRO A 202 17.42 10.41 -21.72
N ILE A 203 16.15 10.77 -21.66
CA ILE A 203 15.56 11.64 -22.69
C ILE A 203 16.25 12.99 -22.69
N ASN A 204 16.81 13.37 -23.83
CA ASN A 204 17.29 14.73 -24.02
C ASN A 204 16.11 15.62 -24.40
N ILE A 205 15.75 16.56 -23.54
CA ILE A 205 14.57 17.42 -23.74
C ILE A 205 14.74 18.38 -24.93
N ASP A 206 15.97 18.66 -25.35
CA ASP A 206 16.24 19.52 -26.51
C ASP A 206 15.76 18.91 -27.82
N ASP A 207 15.60 17.59 -27.86
CA ASP A 207 15.06 16.86 -29.00
C ASP A 207 13.52 17.01 -29.15
N TYR A 208 12.84 17.65 -28.15
CA TYR A 208 11.38 17.82 -28.07
C TYR A 208 11.05 19.29 -27.75
N PRO A 209 11.22 20.23 -28.70
CA PRO A 209 11.14 21.66 -28.44
C PRO A 209 9.78 22.13 -27.92
N ALA A 210 8.66 21.55 -28.40
CA ALA A 210 7.33 21.89 -27.90
C ALA A 210 7.15 21.46 -26.42
N ILE A 211 7.61 20.28 -26.06
CA ILE A 211 7.58 19.79 -24.66
C ILE A 211 8.52 20.64 -23.80
N LYS A 212 9.72 20.95 -24.27
CA LYS A 212 10.65 21.84 -23.53
C LYS A 212 10.01 23.20 -23.25
N LYS A 213 9.38 23.81 -24.23
CA LYS A 213 8.65 25.08 -24.10
C LYS A 213 7.55 24.99 -23.04
N HIS A 214 6.78 23.90 -23.05
CA HIS A 214 5.75 23.65 -22.04
C HIS A 214 6.35 23.49 -20.64
N LEU A 215 7.38 22.66 -20.47
CA LEU A 215 8.02 22.43 -19.18
C LEU A 215 8.72 23.69 -18.62
N ASN A 216 9.20 24.58 -19.49
CA ASN A 216 9.79 25.87 -19.09
C ASN A 216 8.80 26.78 -18.35
N LEU A 217 7.50 26.65 -18.58
CA LEU A 217 6.48 27.39 -17.81
C LEU A 217 6.52 27.03 -16.32
N PHE A 218 7.07 25.90 -15.97
CA PHE A 218 7.15 25.35 -14.61
C PHE A 218 8.61 25.25 -14.11
N TYR A 219 9.58 25.84 -14.82
CA TYR A 219 11.00 25.61 -14.55
C TYR A 219 11.40 25.86 -13.09
N PRO A 220 10.94 26.95 -12.40
CA PRO A 220 11.31 27.19 -11.00
C PRO A 220 10.87 26.08 -10.04
N GLN A 221 9.74 25.40 -10.32
CA GLN A 221 9.24 24.27 -9.54
C GLN A 221 10.00 22.99 -9.88
N LEU A 222 10.28 22.78 -11.17
CA LEU A 222 11.01 21.61 -11.65
C LEU A 222 12.44 21.57 -11.13
N GLU A 223 13.11 22.73 -11.05
CA GLU A 223 14.47 22.84 -10.53
C GLU A 223 14.53 22.49 -9.04
N LYS A 224 13.53 22.89 -8.25
CA LYS A 224 13.49 22.72 -6.79
C LYS A 224 12.94 21.38 -6.34
N ARG A 225 12.25 20.61 -7.21
CA ARG A 225 11.63 19.33 -6.81
C ARG A 225 12.68 18.30 -6.39
N ALA A 226 12.38 17.52 -5.36
CA ALA A 226 13.24 16.45 -4.87
C ALA A 226 13.25 15.23 -5.81
N ASP A 227 12.10 14.89 -6.39
CA ASP A 227 11.93 13.72 -7.27
C ASP A 227 12.21 14.11 -8.74
N LYS A 228 13.46 14.40 -9.08
CA LYS A 228 13.93 14.66 -10.44
C LYS A 228 15.03 13.69 -10.87
N GLY A 229 15.27 13.60 -12.17
CA GLY A 229 16.40 12.88 -12.76
C GLY A 229 17.67 13.74 -12.84
N ASP A 230 18.49 13.49 -13.85
CA ASP A 230 19.77 14.18 -14.06
C ASP A 230 19.59 15.65 -14.39
N THR A 231 18.47 16.01 -15.01
CA THR A 231 18.09 17.41 -15.27
C THR A 231 16.74 17.75 -14.65
N PRO A 232 16.39 19.05 -14.49
CA PRO A 232 15.06 19.45 -14.06
C PRO A 232 13.92 18.95 -14.96
N TYR A 233 14.20 18.62 -16.21
CA TYR A 233 13.22 18.13 -17.17
C TYR A 233 12.98 16.61 -17.09
N ASN A 234 13.93 15.85 -16.53
CA ASN A 234 13.80 14.40 -16.45
C ASN A 234 13.01 13.98 -15.23
N LEU A 235 12.18 12.96 -15.40
CA LEU A 235 11.54 12.23 -14.32
C LEU A 235 12.60 11.52 -13.46
N ARG A 236 12.26 11.24 -12.20
CA ARG A 236 13.10 10.42 -11.33
C ARG A 236 13.42 9.07 -11.97
N ASN A 237 14.59 8.52 -11.69
CA ASN A 237 14.98 7.18 -12.12
C ASN A 237 13.92 6.13 -11.79
N CYS A 238 13.59 5.31 -12.77
CA CYS A 238 12.68 4.19 -12.66
C CYS A 238 13.31 2.97 -13.34
N ALA A 239 14.04 2.14 -12.57
CA ALA A 239 14.74 0.97 -13.10
C ALA A 239 13.80 -0.07 -13.74
N TYR A 240 12.52 -0.03 -13.37
CA TYR A 240 11.48 -0.92 -13.89
C TYR A 240 10.55 -0.25 -14.90
N MET A 241 11.02 0.78 -15.62
CA MET A 241 10.20 1.47 -16.64
C MET A 241 9.68 0.52 -17.72
N ASP A 242 10.48 -0.48 -18.10
CA ASP A 242 10.11 -1.49 -19.09
C ASP A 242 8.94 -2.38 -18.63
N ASP A 243 8.76 -2.54 -17.32
CA ASP A 243 7.66 -3.32 -16.76
C ASP A 243 6.28 -2.72 -17.03
N PHE A 244 6.21 -1.41 -17.27
CA PHE A 244 4.95 -0.79 -17.69
C PHE A 244 4.48 -1.24 -19.09
N SER A 245 5.37 -1.71 -19.94
CA SER A 245 5.02 -2.21 -21.26
C SER A 245 4.62 -3.69 -21.28
N LYS A 246 4.85 -4.42 -20.16
CA LYS A 246 4.48 -5.83 -20.02
C LYS A 246 3.00 -5.97 -19.62
N GLN A 247 2.47 -7.18 -19.81
CA GLN A 247 1.21 -7.56 -19.17
C GLN A 247 1.35 -7.41 -17.66
N LYS A 248 0.37 -6.77 -17.02
CA LYS A 248 0.45 -6.45 -15.60
C LYS A 248 -0.90 -6.26 -14.96
N ILE A 249 -0.92 -6.37 -13.65
CA ILE A 249 -2.06 -5.92 -12.83
C ILE A 249 -1.78 -4.48 -12.40
N ILE A 250 -2.80 -3.62 -12.44
CA ILE A 250 -2.76 -2.28 -11.88
C ILE A 250 -3.75 -2.20 -10.73
N TYR A 251 -3.33 -1.61 -9.60
CA TYR A 251 -4.21 -1.39 -8.45
C TYR A 251 -3.84 -0.10 -7.69
N PRO A 252 -4.82 0.57 -7.04
CA PRO A 252 -4.59 1.80 -6.31
C PRO A 252 -3.97 1.53 -4.93
N ASN A 253 -3.11 2.46 -4.46
CA ASN A 253 -2.49 2.37 -3.14
C ASN A 253 -3.51 2.54 -2.00
N MET A 254 -4.43 3.49 -2.13
CA MET A 254 -5.44 3.80 -1.12
C MET A 254 -6.83 3.77 -1.73
N THR A 255 -7.66 2.84 -1.25
CA THR A 255 -9.02 2.65 -1.74
C THR A 255 -9.87 1.90 -0.72
N LYS A 256 -11.18 2.13 -0.76
CA LYS A 256 -12.13 1.40 0.09
C LYS A 256 -12.34 -0.05 -0.37
N PHE A 257 -12.21 -0.34 -1.66
CA PHE A 257 -12.62 -1.62 -2.25
C PHE A 257 -11.50 -2.40 -2.96
N LEU A 258 -10.27 -1.90 -2.94
CA LEU A 258 -9.07 -2.50 -3.55
C LEU A 258 -9.37 -3.22 -4.89
N PRO A 259 -9.66 -2.48 -5.96
CA PRO A 259 -9.92 -3.03 -7.28
C PRO A 259 -8.60 -3.37 -7.98
N PHE A 260 -8.63 -4.44 -8.79
CA PHE A 260 -7.51 -4.85 -9.63
C PHE A 260 -7.95 -4.89 -11.09
N VAL A 261 -7.12 -4.36 -11.99
CA VAL A 261 -7.35 -4.40 -13.43
C VAL A 261 -6.14 -5.04 -14.13
N PHE A 262 -6.41 -5.92 -15.08
CA PHE A 262 -5.41 -6.46 -15.98
C PHE A 262 -5.16 -5.48 -17.11
N ASP A 263 -3.89 -5.17 -17.38
CA ASP A 263 -3.47 -4.30 -18.46
C ASP A 263 -2.45 -4.98 -19.37
N GLU A 264 -2.73 -4.95 -20.69
CA GLU A 264 -1.86 -5.38 -21.76
C GLU A 264 -1.56 -4.27 -22.78
N LYS A 265 -2.07 -3.06 -22.52
CA LYS A 265 -1.96 -1.89 -23.41
C LYS A 265 -0.75 -1.00 -23.10
N GLY A 266 0.03 -1.33 -22.07
CA GLY A 266 1.19 -0.54 -21.69
C GLY A 266 0.85 0.78 -21.00
N LEU A 267 -0.27 0.84 -20.27
CA LEU A 267 -0.68 2.03 -19.54
C LEU A 267 0.31 2.35 -18.42
N LEU A 268 0.67 3.61 -18.28
CA LEU A 268 1.42 4.11 -17.14
C LEU A 268 0.48 4.39 -15.97
N THR A 269 1.04 4.47 -14.78
CA THR A 269 0.29 4.84 -13.57
C THR A 269 1.07 5.84 -12.74
N ASN A 270 0.36 6.70 -12.03
CA ASN A 270 1.01 7.63 -11.12
C ASN A 270 1.38 6.96 -9.77
N GLN A 271 2.11 7.66 -8.92
CA GLN A 271 2.60 7.18 -7.62
C GLN A 271 1.51 6.74 -6.63
N LYS A 272 0.24 6.95 -6.94
CA LYS A 272 -0.90 6.48 -6.12
C LYS A 272 -1.38 5.09 -6.53
N CYS A 273 -0.67 4.43 -7.43
CA CYS A 273 -0.93 3.07 -7.88
C CYS A 273 0.31 2.21 -7.73
N PHE A 274 0.07 0.90 -7.78
CA PHE A 274 1.08 -0.14 -7.94
C PHE A 274 0.80 -0.96 -9.19
N ILE A 275 1.84 -1.58 -9.70
CA ILE A 275 1.74 -2.59 -10.76
C ILE A 275 2.33 -3.91 -10.28
N ILE A 276 1.78 -5.02 -10.74
CA ILE A 276 2.34 -6.36 -10.54
C ILE A 276 2.63 -6.94 -11.92
N THR A 277 3.88 -7.32 -12.15
CA THR A 277 4.33 -7.99 -13.38
C THR A 277 4.87 -9.38 -13.05
N GLY A 278 4.96 -10.25 -14.04
CA GLY A 278 5.48 -11.61 -13.88
C GLY A 278 4.51 -12.66 -14.41
N LYS A 279 4.63 -13.89 -13.90
CA LYS A 279 3.80 -15.01 -14.37
C LYS A 279 2.39 -15.01 -13.77
N HIS A 280 1.43 -15.51 -14.54
CA HIS A 280 0.04 -15.74 -14.12
C HIS A 280 -0.71 -14.49 -13.63
N VAL A 281 -0.36 -13.31 -14.14
CA VAL A 281 -1.01 -12.03 -13.73
C VAL A 281 -2.51 -12.00 -14.08
N GLU A 282 -2.95 -12.65 -15.14
CA GLU A 282 -4.37 -12.79 -15.50
C GLU A 282 -5.13 -13.58 -14.41
N TYR A 283 -4.60 -14.74 -14.02
CA TYR A 283 -5.16 -15.56 -12.94
C TYR A 283 -5.19 -14.77 -11.63
N LEU A 284 -4.08 -14.10 -11.28
CA LEU A 284 -4.01 -13.28 -10.07
C LEU A 284 -5.02 -12.12 -10.11
N THR A 285 -5.28 -11.51 -11.28
CA THR A 285 -6.31 -10.47 -11.39
C THR A 285 -7.69 -11.00 -11.03
N ALA A 286 -8.04 -12.19 -11.52
CA ALA A 286 -9.31 -12.84 -11.18
C ALA A 286 -9.38 -13.17 -9.68
N PHE A 287 -8.33 -13.76 -9.14
CA PHE A 287 -8.24 -14.11 -7.73
C PHE A 287 -8.35 -12.89 -6.80
N PHE A 288 -7.57 -11.83 -7.04
CA PHE A 288 -7.58 -10.61 -6.21
C PHE A 288 -8.91 -9.86 -6.26
N ASN A 289 -9.67 -10.00 -7.33
CA ASN A 289 -11.02 -9.44 -7.41
C ASN A 289 -12.11 -10.37 -6.85
N SER A 290 -11.78 -11.58 -6.44
CA SER A 290 -12.73 -12.53 -5.89
C SER A 290 -13.16 -12.18 -4.46
N SER A 291 -14.26 -12.78 -4.01
CA SER A 291 -14.67 -12.70 -2.60
C SER A 291 -13.70 -13.44 -1.68
N LEU A 292 -13.03 -14.47 -2.18
CA LEU A 292 -12.06 -15.26 -1.40
C LEU A 292 -10.84 -14.42 -0.99
N PHE A 293 -10.34 -13.56 -1.87
CA PHE A 293 -9.22 -12.66 -1.54
C PHE A 293 -9.58 -11.58 -0.52
N LYS A 294 -10.86 -11.23 -0.42
CA LYS A 294 -11.35 -10.22 0.52
C LYS A 294 -11.63 -10.79 1.92
N TYR A 295 -11.65 -12.09 2.02
CA TYR A 295 -11.84 -12.84 3.26
C TYR A 295 -10.53 -12.93 4.05
#